data_a8cb463b284f268817c28a101e721172
#
_entry.id   a8cb463b284f268817c28a101e721172
#
_cell.length_a   1.000
_cell.length_b   1.000
_cell.length_c   1.000
_cell.angle_alpha   90.00
_cell.angle_beta   90.00
_cell.angle_gamma   90.00
#
_symmetry.space_group_name_H-M   'P 1'
#
loop_
_entity.id
_entity.type
_entity.pdbx_description
1 polymer ?
#
loop_
_entity_poly.entity_id
_entity_poly.type
_entity_poly.pdbx_seq_one_letter_code
_entity_poly.pdbx_strand_id
1 'polypeptide(L)'
;WGIKLTGNPVDDIRIPNGVRRRERRLQGGEWQSLSKASLSCRNLHTWPLVQFAVATGMRRGEILSLTWKDVNLQDQLLFLPDTKNGTSRSVPLTTEAISVLTQQDRSLESVFPLSDYAARHSWDRLVKRAGIKDLRFHDLRHEAISRFFEMGLSMPEVALISGHKDPRMLFRYTHLRATDILKHAAFTGD
;
A
#
# COMPACT_ATOMS: atom_id res chain seq x y z
N TRP A 1 -10.67 16.74 38.20
CA TRP A 1 -10.81 17.77 37.15
C TRP A 1 -12.28 17.78 36.74
N GLY A 2 -13.12 18.67 37.29
CA GLY A 2 -14.58 18.74 37.07
C GLY A 2 -14.96 19.97 36.25
N ILE A 3 -14.29 20.27 35.15
CA ILE A 3 -14.67 21.37 34.25
C ILE A 3 -15.86 20.91 33.41
N LYS A 4 -17.04 21.46 33.68
CA LYS A 4 -18.22 21.30 32.80
C LYS A 4 -17.97 22.14 31.54
N LEU A 5 -17.74 21.47 30.41
CA LEU A 5 -17.74 22.12 29.13
C LEU A 5 -19.19 22.38 28.72
N THR A 6 -19.54 23.62 28.36
CA THR A 6 -20.87 24.02 27.89
C THR A 6 -21.16 23.60 26.45
N GLY A 7 -20.19 23.00 25.75
CA GLY A 7 -20.27 22.47 24.40
C GLY A 7 -18.99 21.70 24.05
N ASN A 8 -19.02 21.02 22.91
CA ASN A 8 -17.82 20.38 22.38
C ASN A 8 -16.86 21.46 21.84
N PRO A 9 -15.65 21.65 22.43
CA PRO A 9 -14.72 22.71 21.98
C PRO A 9 -14.21 22.52 20.55
N VAL A 10 -14.53 21.39 19.91
CA VAL A 10 -14.15 21.11 18.51
C VAL A 10 -15.19 21.63 17.51
N ASP A 11 -16.41 21.92 17.95
CA ASP A 11 -17.50 22.35 17.06
C ASP A 11 -17.24 23.73 16.43
N ASP A 12 -16.46 24.59 17.13
CA ASP A 12 -16.08 25.92 16.65
C ASP A 12 -14.81 25.90 15.78
N ILE A 13 -14.14 24.75 15.64
CA ILE A 13 -12.94 24.62 14.82
C ILE A 13 -13.34 24.50 13.36
N ARG A 14 -13.12 25.56 12.58
CA ARG A 14 -13.22 25.50 11.13
C ARG A 14 -12.16 24.53 10.58
N ILE A 15 -12.59 23.39 10.09
CA ILE A 15 -11.72 22.48 9.34
C ILE A 15 -11.25 23.24 8.10
N PRO A 16 -9.93 23.38 7.84
CA PRO A 16 -9.45 24.06 6.66
C PRO A 16 -10.05 23.40 5.41
N ASN A 17 -10.81 24.19 4.63
CA ASN A 17 -11.32 23.74 3.34
C ASN A 17 -10.13 23.50 2.40
N GLY A 18 -10.05 22.31 1.79
CA GLY A 18 -9.11 22.06 0.71
C GLY A 18 -7.78 21.44 1.12
N VAL A 19 -7.77 20.50 2.06
CA VAL A 19 -6.63 19.60 2.18
C VAL A 19 -6.46 18.88 0.85
N ARG A 20 -5.54 19.35 0.01
CA ARG A 20 -5.17 18.66 -1.24
C ARG A 20 -4.77 17.23 -0.86
N ARG A 21 -5.58 16.27 -1.27
CA ARG A 21 -5.26 14.86 -1.07
C ARG A 21 -3.99 14.54 -1.85
N ARG A 22 -3.03 13.88 -1.20
CA ARG A 22 -1.76 13.51 -1.81
C ARG A 22 -1.99 12.44 -2.87
N GLU A 23 -1.40 12.63 -4.07
CA GLU A 23 -1.52 11.74 -5.22
C GLU A 23 -0.14 11.34 -5.78
N ARG A 24 0.90 11.41 -4.92
CA ARG A 24 2.28 11.09 -5.28
C ARG A 24 2.40 9.61 -5.61
N ARG A 25 2.87 9.33 -6.82
CA ARG A 25 3.27 8.01 -7.33
C ARG A 25 4.77 7.96 -7.57
N LEU A 26 5.31 6.77 -7.80
CA LEU A 26 6.69 6.63 -8.28
C LEU A 26 6.84 7.28 -9.65
N GLN A 27 7.82 8.14 -9.80
CA GLN A 27 8.15 8.78 -11.07
C GLN A 27 9.14 7.92 -11.86
N GLY A 28 9.31 8.24 -13.16
CA GLY A 28 10.25 7.49 -14.01
C GLY A 28 11.65 7.42 -13.41
N GLY A 29 12.20 6.21 -13.31
CA GLY A 29 13.54 5.97 -12.76
C GLY A 29 13.64 5.87 -11.23
N GLU A 30 12.62 6.29 -10.47
CA GLU A 30 12.68 6.24 -9.00
C GLU A 30 12.72 4.81 -8.44
N TRP A 31 12.00 3.89 -9.07
CA TRP A 31 12.06 2.47 -8.67
C TRP A 31 13.47 1.90 -8.82
N GLN A 32 14.12 2.17 -9.94
CA GLN A 32 15.50 1.75 -10.20
C GLN A 32 16.48 2.40 -9.21
N SER A 33 16.28 3.68 -8.90
CA SER A 33 17.09 4.41 -7.91
C SER A 33 16.93 3.82 -6.51
N LEU A 34 15.71 3.48 -6.10
CA LEU A 34 15.46 2.78 -4.83
C LEU A 34 16.11 1.40 -4.80
N SER A 35 15.95 0.62 -5.88
CA SER A 35 16.56 -0.71 -6.00
C SER A 35 18.08 -0.63 -5.89
N LYS A 36 18.73 0.27 -6.64
CA LYS A 36 20.17 0.48 -6.55
C LYS A 36 20.62 0.91 -5.14
N ALA A 37 19.90 1.86 -4.54
CA ALA A 37 20.21 2.35 -3.20
C ALA A 37 20.01 1.28 -2.11
N SER A 38 19.13 0.30 -2.34
CA SER A 38 18.84 -0.77 -1.40
C SER A 38 20.01 -1.72 -1.19
N LEU A 39 20.89 -1.88 -2.18
CA LEU A 39 22.10 -2.71 -2.10
C LEU A 39 23.05 -2.27 -0.97
N SER A 40 22.97 -1.02 -0.55
CA SER A 40 23.75 -0.47 0.57
C SER A 40 22.93 -0.35 1.87
N CYS A 41 21.77 -0.98 1.96
CA CYS A 41 20.97 -0.97 3.17
C CYS A 41 21.56 -1.91 4.22
N ARG A 42 21.77 -1.40 5.46
CA ARG A 42 22.21 -2.25 6.58
C ARG A 42 21.14 -3.27 6.99
N ASN A 43 19.87 -2.90 6.85
CA ASN A 43 18.76 -3.77 7.18
C ASN A 43 18.25 -4.46 5.91
N LEU A 44 18.44 -5.78 5.86
CA LEU A 44 18.11 -6.61 4.70
C LEU A 44 16.61 -6.70 4.42
N HIS A 45 15.76 -6.47 5.44
CA HIS A 45 14.28 -6.52 5.26
C HIS A 45 13.70 -5.23 4.68
N THR A 46 14.49 -4.15 4.55
CA THR A 46 13.98 -2.86 4.04
C THR A 46 13.50 -2.97 2.60
N TRP A 47 14.29 -3.57 1.72
CA TRP A 47 13.94 -3.68 0.31
C TRP A 47 12.80 -4.68 0.06
N PRO A 48 12.82 -5.88 0.62
CA PRO A 48 11.68 -6.79 0.57
C PRO A 48 10.37 -6.17 1.06
N LEU A 49 10.40 -5.38 2.15
CA LEU A 49 9.24 -4.65 2.66
C LEU A 49 8.67 -3.66 1.61
N VAL A 50 9.56 -2.93 0.92
CA VAL A 50 9.18 -1.97 -0.15
C VAL A 50 8.57 -2.70 -1.34
N GLN A 51 9.20 -3.78 -1.80
CA GLN A 51 8.72 -4.60 -2.90
C GLN A 51 7.33 -5.18 -2.59
N PHE A 52 7.18 -5.73 -1.39
CA PHE A 52 5.91 -6.31 -0.94
C PHE A 52 4.80 -5.26 -0.82
N ALA A 53 5.13 -4.06 -0.35
CA ALA A 53 4.16 -2.96 -0.26
C ALA A 53 3.63 -2.53 -1.64
N VAL A 54 4.49 -2.50 -2.66
CA VAL A 54 4.08 -2.17 -4.05
C VAL A 54 3.32 -3.34 -4.69
N ALA A 55 3.70 -4.58 -4.38
CA ALA A 55 3.04 -5.77 -4.96
C ALA A 55 1.63 -6.02 -4.39
N THR A 56 1.36 -5.60 -3.15
CA THR A 56 0.10 -5.92 -2.45
C THR A 56 -0.79 -4.70 -2.16
N GLY A 57 -0.24 -3.49 -2.18
CA GLY A 57 -0.95 -2.28 -1.79
C GLY A 57 -1.37 -2.24 -0.33
N MET A 58 -0.86 -3.12 0.52
CA MET A 58 -1.18 -3.19 1.94
C MET A 58 -0.67 -1.97 2.71
N ARG A 59 -1.29 -1.68 3.84
CA ARG A 59 -0.78 -0.65 4.77
C ARG A 59 0.50 -1.14 5.44
N ARG A 60 1.45 -0.23 5.71
CA ARG A 60 2.70 -0.60 6.38
C ARG A 60 2.49 -1.39 7.67
N GLY A 61 1.58 -0.94 8.53
CA GLY A 61 1.28 -1.65 9.76
C GLY A 61 0.73 -3.06 9.54
N GLU A 62 -0.09 -3.26 8.52
CA GLU A 62 -0.59 -4.58 8.14
C GLU A 62 0.57 -5.51 7.70
N ILE A 63 1.51 -4.99 6.90
CA ILE A 63 2.68 -5.78 6.45
C ILE A 63 3.58 -6.14 7.63
N LEU A 64 3.82 -5.20 8.53
CA LEU A 64 4.69 -5.43 9.70
C LEU A 64 4.08 -6.37 10.74
N SER A 65 2.75 -6.52 10.76
CA SER A 65 2.05 -7.45 11.65
C SER A 65 1.91 -8.86 11.09
N LEU A 66 2.33 -9.10 9.82
CA LEU A 66 2.20 -10.40 9.18
C LEU A 66 3.02 -11.47 9.88
N THR A 67 2.37 -12.60 10.11
CA THR A 67 3.00 -13.85 10.51
C THR A 67 2.87 -14.91 9.41
N TRP A 68 3.68 -15.95 9.47
CA TRP A 68 3.57 -17.03 8.49
C TRP A 68 2.24 -17.80 8.57
N LYS A 69 1.51 -17.69 9.68
CA LYS A 69 0.16 -18.26 9.84
C LYS A 69 -0.86 -17.58 8.93
N ASP A 70 -0.59 -16.32 8.57
CA ASP A 70 -1.49 -15.51 7.74
C ASP A 70 -1.25 -15.76 6.24
N VAL A 71 -0.18 -16.51 5.87
CA VAL A 71 0.27 -16.69 4.49
C VAL A 71 -0.02 -18.09 3.99
N ASN A 72 -0.88 -18.24 3.01
CA ASN A 72 -1.11 -19.46 2.27
C ASN A 72 -0.52 -19.34 0.86
N LEU A 73 0.69 -19.90 0.69
CA LEU A 73 1.37 -19.85 -0.61
C LEU A 73 0.77 -20.83 -1.63
N GLN A 74 0.12 -21.91 -1.18
CA GLN A 74 -0.50 -22.89 -2.06
C GLN A 74 -1.69 -22.28 -2.78
N ASP A 75 -2.55 -21.58 -2.03
CA ASP A 75 -3.73 -20.89 -2.59
C ASP A 75 -3.41 -19.47 -3.07
N GLN A 76 -2.17 -19.02 -2.91
CA GLN A 76 -1.71 -17.68 -3.25
C GLN A 76 -2.53 -16.57 -2.56
N LEU A 77 -2.88 -16.80 -1.31
CA LEU A 77 -3.69 -15.90 -0.50
C LEU A 77 -2.97 -15.51 0.79
N LEU A 78 -3.23 -14.31 1.23
CA LEU A 78 -2.84 -13.80 2.52
C LEU A 78 -4.11 -13.39 3.26
N PHE A 79 -4.28 -13.87 4.49
CA PHE A 79 -5.40 -13.52 5.35
C PHE A 79 -5.00 -12.41 6.32
N LEU A 80 -5.71 -11.30 6.29
CA LEU A 80 -5.57 -10.23 7.26
C LEU A 80 -6.73 -10.33 8.26
N PRO A 81 -6.44 -10.62 9.53
CA PRO A 81 -7.46 -10.62 10.56
C PRO A 81 -8.01 -9.19 10.77
N ASP A 82 -9.15 -9.10 11.44
CA ASP A 82 -9.77 -7.82 11.74
C ASP A 82 -8.83 -6.94 12.60
N THR A 83 -8.62 -5.72 12.16
CA THR A 83 -7.80 -4.73 12.86
C THR A 83 -8.70 -3.60 13.37
N LYS A 84 -8.26 -2.85 14.39
CA LYS A 84 -9.01 -1.73 15.00
C LYS A 84 -9.73 -0.80 14.00
N ASN A 85 -9.23 -0.72 12.76
CA ASN A 85 -9.75 0.20 11.71
C ASN A 85 -10.11 -0.53 10.41
N GLY A 86 -10.12 -1.87 10.38
CA GLY A 86 -10.36 -2.66 9.17
C GLY A 86 -11.36 -3.79 9.41
N THR A 87 -11.82 -4.38 8.34
CA THR A 87 -12.47 -5.69 8.33
C THR A 87 -11.45 -6.74 7.94
N SER A 88 -11.63 -7.99 8.41
CA SER A 88 -10.85 -9.12 7.92
C SER A 88 -11.00 -9.23 6.41
N ARG A 89 -9.93 -9.56 5.73
CA ARG A 89 -9.94 -9.75 4.28
C ARG A 89 -8.84 -10.69 3.82
N SER A 90 -9.07 -11.33 2.70
CA SER A 90 -8.02 -12.03 1.96
C SER A 90 -7.42 -11.12 0.89
N VAL A 91 -6.09 -11.13 0.78
CA VAL A 91 -5.33 -10.40 -0.23
C VAL A 91 -4.70 -11.42 -1.17
N PRO A 92 -5.00 -11.41 -2.46
CA PRO A 92 -4.34 -12.27 -3.43
C PRO A 92 -2.86 -11.88 -3.55
N LEU A 93 -2.01 -12.89 -3.62
CA LEU A 93 -0.57 -12.72 -3.77
C LEU A 93 -0.20 -12.77 -5.25
N THR A 94 0.31 -11.66 -5.77
CA THR A 94 0.90 -11.62 -7.12
C THR A 94 2.19 -12.45 -7.16
N THR A 95 2.65 -12.79 -8.36
CA THR A 95 3.93 -13.49 -8.56
C THR A 95 5.09 -12.76 -7.88
N GLU A 96 5.09 -11.43 -7.94
CA GLU A 96 6.09 -10.58 -7.28
C GLU A 96 6.00 -10.68 -5.76
N ALA A 97 4.79 -10.67 -5.20
CA ALA A 97 4.60 -10.82 -3.76
C ALA A 97 5.07 -12.20 -3.27
N ILE A 98 4.77 -13.26 -4.01
CA ILE A 98 5.23 -14.63 -3.72
C ILE A 98 6.75 -14.71 -3.78
N SER A 99 7.37 -14.11 -4.82
CA SER A 99 8.84 -14.06 -4.95
C SER A 99 9.50 -13.39 -3.74
N VAL A 100 8.91 -12.31 -3.23
CA VAL A 100 9.42 -11.63 -2.02
C VAL A 100 9.27 -12.54 -0.80
N LEU A 101 8.11 -13.17 -0.61
CA LEU A 101 7.84 -14.05 0.54
C LEU A 101 8.75 -15.27 0.58
N THR A 102 9.02 -15.89 -0.56
CA THR A 102 9.89 -17.09 -0.65
C THR A 102 11.34 -16.81 -0.26
N GLN A 103 11.76 -15.54 -0.29
CA GLN A 103 13.09 -15.12 0.13
C GLN A 103 13.19 -14.75 1.61
N GLN A 104 12.05 -14.72 2.35
CA GLN A 104 12.07 -14.39 3.78
C GLN A 104 12.35 -15.62 4.63
N ASP A 105 12.98 -15.38 5.79
CA ASP A 105 13.29 -16.42 6.76
C ASP A 105 12.02 -16.96 7.44
N ARG A 106 11.75 -18.25 7.25
CA ARG A 106 10.59 -18.95 7.84
C ARG A 106 10.84 -19.48 9.26
N SER A 107 12.05 -19.38 9.76
CA SER A 107 12.36 -19.76 11.15
C SER A 107 11.79 -18.77 12.16
N LEU A 108 11.48 -17.56 11.72
CA LEU A 108 10.86 -16.50 12.50
C LEU A 108 9.34 -16.57 12.39
N GLU A 109 8.61 -16.18 13.42
CA GLU A 109 7.15 -16.08 13.36
C GLU A 109 6.69 -14.96 12.43
N SER A 110 7.35 -13.79 12.51
CA SER A 110 7.05 -12.62 11.69
C SER A 110 7.66 -12.74 10.30
N VAL A 111 6.88 -12.41 9.26
CA VAL A 111 7.35 -12.36 7.87
C VAL A 111 8.37 -11.25 7.66
N PHE A 112 8.12 -10.08 8.26
CA PHE A 112 9.01 -8.92 8.22
C PHE A 112 9.38 -8.51 9.65
N PRO A 113 10.49 -9.01 10.21
CA PRO A 113 10.86 -8.79 11.61
C PRO A 113 11.42 -7.38 11.83
N LEU A 114 10.58 -6.38 11.63
CA LEU A 114 10.87 -4.96 11.78
C LEU A 114 9.85 -4.29 12.69
N SER A 115 10.32 -3.49 13.65
CA SER A 115 9.43 -2.55 14.34
C SER A 115 9.01 -1.41 13.40
N ASP A 116 7.86 -0.78 13.68
CA ASP A 116 7.39 0.37 12.90
C ASP A 116 8.41 1.51 12.86
N TYR A 117 9.10 1.75 13.98
CA TYR A 117 10.19 2.71 14.08
C TYR A 117 11.36 2.34 13.13
N ALA A 118 11.82 1.09 13.17
CA ALA A 118 12.92 0.62 12.33
C ALA A 118 12.56 0.69 10.84
N ALA A 119 11.33 0.27 10.47
CA ALA A 119 10.83 0.33 9.10
C ALA A 119 10.79 1.77 8.59
N ARG A 120 10.27 2.72 9.40
CA ARG A 120 10.21 4.14 9.05
C ARG A 120 11.61 4.70 8.80
N HIS A 121 12.51 4.53 9.75
CA HIS A 121 13.86 5.10 9.63
C HIS A 121 14.70 4.47 8.52
N SER A 122 14.52 3.16 8.26
CA SER A 122 15.20 2.51 7.15
C SER A 122 14.68 2.99 5.80
N TRP A 123 13.37 3.23 5.68
CA TRP A 123 12.76 3.86 4.52
C TRP A 123 13.28 5.27 4.27
N ASP A 124 13.28 6.12 5.29
CA ASP A 124 13.75 7.51 5.17
C ASP A 124 15.22 7.57 4.70
N ARG A 125 16.06 6.67 5.23
CA ARG A 125 17.46 6.54 4.79
C ARG A 125 17.58 6.02 3.35
N LEU A 126 16.73 5.08 2.95
CA LEU A 126 16.70 4.53 1.59
C LEU A 126 16.33 5.63 0.58
N VAL A 127 15.25 6.37 0.82
CA VAL A 127 14.78 7.47 -0.03
C VAL A 127 15.86 8.56 -0.15
N LYS A 128 16.47 8.95 0.98
CA LYS A 128 17.57 9.93 0.98
C LYS A 128 18.75 9.44 0.15
N ARG A 129 19.16 8.17 0.29
CA ARG A 129 20.27 7.57 -0.47
C ARG A 129 19.95 7.47 -1.97
N ALA A 130 18.69 7.20 -2.32
CA ALA A 130 18.22 7.19 -3.70
C ALA A 130 18.14 8.59 -4.34
N GLY A 131 18.35 9.66 -3.56
CA GLY A 131 18.26 11.04 -4.04
C GLY A 131 16.83 11.51 -4.33
N ILE A 132 15.82 10.79 -3.83
CA ILE A 132 14.41 11.06 -4.10
C ILE A 132 13.86 12.07 -3.09
N LYS A 133 13.11 13.06 -3.58
CA LYS A 133 12.46 14.06 -2.75
C LYS A 133 10.97 13.76 -2.62
N ASP A 134 10.42 14.09 -1.45
CA ASP A 134 8.98 14.02 -1.17
C ASP A 134 8.33 12.68 -1.56
N LEU A 135 8.94 11.55 -1.16
CA LEU A 135 8.38 10.22 -1.31
C LEU A 135 8.18 9.59 0.08
N ARG A 136 6.95 9.32 0.45
CA ARG A 136 6.56 8.69 1.71
C ARG A 136 6.30 7.20 1.49
N PHE A 137 6.47 6.38 2.53
CA PHE A 137 6.17 4.95 2.42
C PHE A 137 4.71 4.70 1.99
N HIS A 138 3.77 5.52 2.44
CA HIS A 138 2.36 5.38 2.05
C HIS A 138 2.11 5.64 0.56
N ASP A 139 2.98 6.37 -0.12
CA ASP A 139 2.87 6.60 -1.56
C ASP A 139 3.08 5.31 -2.38
N LEU A 140 3.76 4.31 -1.80
CA LEU A 140 3.88 2.97 -2.41
C LEU A 140 2.52 2.28 -2.53
N ARG A 141 1.61 2.51 -1.58
CA ARG A 141 0.24 2.03 -1.67
C ARG A 141 -0.54 2.77 -2.77
N HIS A 142 -0.32 4.07 -2.94
CA HIS A 142 -0.89 4.81 -4.07
C HIS A 142 -0.40 4.23 -5.40
N GLU A 143 0.89 3.93 -5.49
CA GLU A 143 1.49 3.28 -6.65
C GLU A 143 0.84 1.92 -6.94
N ALA A 144 0.74 1.04 -5.94
CA ALA A 144 0.15 -0.28 -6.07
C ALA A 144 -1.30 -0.22 -6.57
N ILE A 145 -2.13 0.63 -5.95
CA ILE A 145 -3.53 0.77 -6.32
C ILE A 145 -3.67 1.27 -7.76
N SER A 146 -2.85 2.23 -8.16
CA SER A 146 -2.85 2.71 -9.55
C SER A 146 -2.48 1.60 -10.52
N ARG A 147 -1.47 0.78 -10.20
CA ARG A 147 -1.08 -0.39 -11.02
C ARG A 147 -2.20 -1.41 -11.15
N PHE A 148 -2.95 -1.67 -10.08
CA PHE A 148 -4.09 -2.58 -10.15
C PHE A 148 -5.14 -2.11 -11.17
N PHE A 149 -5.46 -0.82 -11.20
CA PHE A 149 -6.34 -0.26 -12.22
C PHE A 149 -5.71 -0.31 -13.63
N GLU A 150 -4.42 -0.05 -13.75
CA GLU A 150 -3.66 -0.15 -15.02
C GLU A 150 -3.62 -1.60 -15.56
N MET A 151 -3.67 -2.60 -14.67
CA MET A 151 -3.81 -4.02 -14.99
C MET A 151 -5.25 -4.41 -15.36
N GLY A 152 -6.21 -3.51 -15.26
CA GLY A 152 -7.60 -3.73 -15.64
C GLY A 152 -8.50 -4.26 -14.51
N LEU A 153 -8.03 -4.27 -13.24
CA LEU A 153 -8.89 -4.68 -12.14
C LEU A 153 -10.03 -3.67 -11.96
N SER A 154 -11.20 -4.19 -11.70
CA SER A 154 -12.39 -3.39 -11.41
C SER A 154 -12.30 -2.71 -10.02
N MET A 155 -13.08 -1.66 -9.82
CA MET A 155 -13.12 -0.95 -8.55
C MET A 155 -13.48 -1.86 -7.35
N PRO A 156 -14.46 -2.80 -7.43
CA PRO A 156 -14.74 -3.74 -6.35
C PRO A 156 -13.55 -4.64 -6.01
N GLU A 157 -12.82 -5.14 -7.03
CA GLU A 157 -11.63 -5.97 -6.82
C GLU A 157 -10.52 -5.18 -6.12
N VAL A 158 -10.24 -3.97 -6.59
CA VAL A 158 -9.26 -3.11 -5.95
C VAL A 158 -9.67 -2.72 -4.53
N ALA A 159 -10.96 -2.48 -4.28
CA ALA A 159 -11.48 -2.20 -2.93
C ALA A 159 -11.26 -3.39 -1.99
N LEU A 160 -11.53 -4.61 -2.48
CA LEU A 160 -11.33 -5.85 -1.73
C LEU A 160 -9.85 -6.04 -1.36
N ILE A 161 -8.96 -5.97 -2.32
CA ILE A 161 -7.51 -6.16 -2.12
C ILE A 161 -6.97 -5.10 -1.16
N SER A 162 -7.28 -3.85 -1.42
CA SER A 162 -6.74 -2.71 -0.67
C SER A 162 -7.43 -2.48 0.68
N GLY A 163 -8.61 -3.02 0.91
CA GLY A 163 -9.40 -2.83 2.12
C GLY A 163 -9.94 -1.39 2.25
N HIS A 164 -10.39 -0.79 1.16
CA HIS A 164 -11.14 0.46 1.19
C HIS A 164 -12.60 0.17 1.51
N LYS A 165 -13.08 0.69 2.65
CA LYS A 165 -14.49 0.56 3.05
C LYS A 165 -15.41 1.41 2.18
N ASP A 166 -14.95 2.56 1.73
CA ASP A 166 -15.66 3.47 0.84
C ASP A 166 -15.00 3.44 -0.56
N PRO A 167 -15.63 2.78 -1.55
CA PRO A 167 -15.10 2.71 -2.91
C PRO A 167 -14.88 4.09 -3.56
N ARG A 168 -15.62 5.12 -3.10
CA ARG A 168 -15.46 6.49 -3.62
C ARG A 168 -14.04 7.02 -3.42
N MET A 169 -13.32 6.51 -2.42
CA MET A 169 -11.91 6.85 -2.21
C MET A 169 -11.01 6.36 -3.35
N LEU A 170 -11.48 5.41 -4.16
CA LEU A 170 -10.73 4.84 -5.28
C LEU A 170 -10.94 5.59 -6.60
N PHE A 171 -11.96 6.43 -6.73
CA PHE A 171 -12.18 7.22 -7.96
C PHE A 171 -10.98 8.06 -8.37
N ARG A 172 -10.17 8.49 -7.42
CA ARG A 172 -8.94 9.25 -7.67
C ARG A 172 -7.87 8.48 -8.47
N TYR A 173 -7.98 7.16 -8.53
CA TYR A 173 -7.03 6.28 -9.24
C TYR A 173 -7.59 5.83 -10.59
N THR A 174 -8.89 5.98 -10.80
CA THR A 174 -9.53 5.65 -12.06
C THR A 174 -9.37 6.82 -13.02
N HIS A 175 -8.19 7.00 -13.58
CA HIS A 175 -7.96 7.97 -14.66
C HIS A 175 -8.56 7.44 -15.97
N LEU A 176 -9.87 7.13 -15.95
CA LEU A 176 -10.60 6.67 -17.13
C LEU A 176 -10.58 7.78 -18.18
N ARG A 177 -9.79 7.60 -19.22
CA ARG A 177 -9.88 8.40 -20.43
C ARG A 177 -10.97 7.80 -21.30
N ALA A 178 -11.71 8.63 -22.01
CA ALA A 178 -12.71 8.17 -22.97
C ALA A 178 -12.12 7.14 -23.97
N THR A 179 -10.83 7.29 -24.31
CA THR A 179 -10.08 6.33 -25.13
C THR A 179 -9.90 4.95 -24.52
N ASP A 180 -9.88 4.84 -23.18
CA ASP A 180 -9.73 3.55 -22.50
C ASP A 180 -11.07 2.80 -22.51
N ILE A 181 -12.18 3.54 -22.46
CA ILE A 181 -13.53 2.96 -22.59
C ILE A 181 -13.71 2.34 -23.99
N LEU A 182 -13.17 2.99 -25.04
CA LEU A 182 -13.25 2.45 -26.40
C LEU A 182 -12.49 1.14 -26.58
N LYS A 183 -11.42 0.89 -25.84
CA LYS A 183 -10.69 -0.40 -25.87
C LYS A 183 -11.51 -1.56 -25.27
N HIS A 184 -12.40 -1.26 -24.33
CA HIS A 184 -13.28 -2.25 -23.70
C HIS A 184 -14.67 -2.30 -24.36
N ALA A 185 -15.04 -1.26 -25.10
CA ALA A 185 -16.30 -1.16 -25.83
C ALA A 185 -16.17 -1.60 -27.29
N ALA A 186 -15.34 -2.59 -27.59
CA ALA A 186 -15.49 -3.34 -28.82
C ALA A 186 -16.80 -4.15 -28.69
N PHE A 187 -17.93 -3.47 -28.90
CA PHE A 187 -19.18 -4.13 -29.17
C PHE A 187 -18.98 -4.86 -30.50
N THR A 188 -18.60 -6.13 -30.43
CA THR A 188 -18.79 -7.05 -31.55
C THR A 188 -20.30 -7.22 -31.68
N GLY A 189 -20.90 -6.38 -32.51
CA GLY A 189 -22.23 -6.66 -33.04
C GLY A 189 -22.08 -7.83 -34.01
N ASP A 190 -22.55 -8.98 -33.59
CA ASP A 190 -23.05 -10.04 -34.46
C ASP A 190 -24.54 -9.85 -34.65
#